data_8700d05cccb03e05822faaf08ae3282e
#
_entry.id   8700d05cccb03e05822faaf08ae3282e
#
_cell.length_a   1.000
_cell.length_b   1.000
_cell.length_c   1.000
_cell.angle_alpha   90.00
_cell.angle_beta   90.00
_cell.angle_gamma   90.00
#
_symmetry.space_group_name_H-M   'P 1'
#
loop_
_entity.id
_entity.type
_entity.pdbx_description
1 polymer ?
#
loop_
_entity_poly.entity_id
_entity_poly.type
_entity_poly.pdbx_seq_one_letter_code
_entity_poly.pdbx_strand_id
1 'polypeptide(L)'
;MNLEFKRKLPTLQEIKAMYPLDDALAAHKKDTDATLKNIFSGKDNRLILVIGPCSADREDAVLDYISRLRRVQEKVIDKIVIVPRIYTNKPRTTGDGYKGMLHQPDPNADENMLKGLIAIRKLHIKALNETGFSCADEMLYPENHLYLSDVLSYVAVGARSVENQFHRLTASGLDIPVGMKNPTSGDLSVMMNSIRAAQHPHTFVYSGWEVNSAGNTLAHAILRGSVDKNGQAIPNYHYEDLIKLCDLYAKSGLENPAVIVDTNHSNSAKKFDEQPRIAKEVLHSTRYSKGVGKMVKGLMIESYIEDGSQPSDGKIYGKSITDACLGWDKTERLIYDIADLR
;
A
#
# COMPACT_ATOMS: atom_id res chain seq x y z
N MET A 1 -34.58 -2.65 9.16
CA MET A 1 -33.18 -2.86 8.68
C MET A 1 -33.06 -4.29 8.17
N ASN A 2 -32.42 -4.50 7.04
CA ASN A 2 -32.11 -5.84 6.50
C ASN A 2 -30.70 -6.28 6.93
N LEU A 3 -30.44 -6.21 8.24
CA LEU A 3 -29.16 -6.62 8.83
C LEU A 3 -29.42 -7.69 9.87
N GLU A 4 -28.61 -8.77 9.81
CA GLU A 4 -28.58 -9.81 10.82
C GLU A 4 -27.27 -9.69 11.63
N PHE A 5 -27.37 -9.49 12.93
CA PHE A 5 -26.20 -9.44 13.82
C PHE A 5 -25.78 -10.86 14.21
N LYS A 6 -24.83 -11.45 13.46
CA LYS A 6 -24.37 -12.84 13.63
C LYS A 6 -23.58 -13.04 14.93
N ARG A 7 -22.64 -12.12 15.22
CA ARG A 7 -21.80 -12.19 16.43
C ARG A 7 -21.15 -10.83 16.72
N LYS A 8 -20.83 -10.58 17.98
CA LYS A 8 -19.92 -9.49 18.35
C LYS A 8 -18.49 -9.91 18.06
N LEU A 9 -17.72 -9.06 17.38
CA LEU A 9 -16.29 -9.27 17.16
C LEU A 9 -15.50 -8.84 18.41
N PRO A 10 -14.32 -9.45 18.67
CA PRO A 10 -13.44 -9.01 19.73
C PRO A 10 -13.05 -7.54 19.55
N THR A 11 -12.87 -6.88 20.67
CA THR A 11 -12.31 -5.52 20.68
C THR A 11 -10.85 -5.52 20.22
N LEU A 12 -10.35 -4.34 19.86
CA LEU A 12 -8.95 -4.13 19.54
C LEU A 12 -8.01 -4.65 20.64
N GLN A 13 -8.33 -4.33 21.91
CA GLN A 13 -7.54 -4.72 23.07
C GLN A 13 -7.51 -6.24 23.22
N GLU A 14 -8.64 -6.92 23.05
CA GLU A 14 -8.72 -8.37 23.11
C GLU A 14 -7.88 -9.06 22.03
N ILE A 15 -7.95 -8.57 20.78
CA ILE A 15 -7.14 -9.12 19.68
C ILE A 15 -5.63 -8.87 19.91
N LYS A 16 -5.26 -7.67 20.35
CA LYS A 16 -3.85 -7.36 20.68
C LYS A 16 -3.33 -8.17 21.86
N ALA A 17 -4.16 -8.42 22.86
CA ALA A 17 -3.80 -9.29 23.98
C ALA A 17 -3.66 -10.78 23.58
N MET A 18 -4.51 -11.27 22.66
CA MET A 18 -4.41 -12.64 22.15
C MET A 18 -3.18 -12.85 21.23
N TYR A 19 -2.81 -11.83 20.49
CA TYR A 19 -1.69 -11.86 19.53
C TYR A 19 -0.82 -10.60 19.74
N PRO A 20 -0.06 -10.53 20.83
CA PRO A 20 0.76 -9.36 21.16
C PRO A 20 1.95 -9.25 20.21
N LEU A 21 2.40 -8.02 20.02
CA LEU A 21 3.71 -7.74 19.47
C LEU A 21 4.68 -7.65 20.67
N ASP A 22 5.78 -8.39 20.62
CA ASP A 22 6.80 -8.29 21.67
C ASP A 22 7.62 -6.98 21.55
N ASP A 23 8.34 -6.63 22.59
CA ASP A 23 9.08 -5.36 22.68
C ASP A 23 10.17 -5.26 21.61
N ALA A 24 10.82 -6.36 21.23
CA ALA A 24 11.87 -6.37 20.20
C ALA A 24 11.29 -6.09 18.82
N LEU A 25 10.17 -6.73 18.47
CA LEU A 25 9.46 -6.50 17.22
C LEU A 25 8.84 -5.09 17.16
N ALA A 26 8.33 -4.59 18.29
CA ALA A 26 7.81 -3.22 18.40
C ALA A 26 8.92 -2.18 18.17
N ALA A 27 10.12 -2.40 18.73
CA ALA A 27 11.28 -1.56 18.50
C ALA A 27 11.71 -1.59 17.03
N HIS A 28 11.78 -2.77 16.42
CA HIS A 28 12.13 -2.93 15.01
C HIS A 28 11.14 -2.23 14.07
N LYS A 29 9.85 -2.35 14.35
CA LYS A 29 8.80 -1.60 13.63
C LYS A 29 9.00 -0.11 13.73
N LYS A 30 9.32 0.40 14.93
CA LYS A 30 9.57 1.82 15.18
C LYS A 30 10.78 2.35 14.40
N ASP A 31 11.83 1.55 14.24
CA ASP A 31 13.01 1.90 13.42
C ASP A 31 12.64 1.97 11.93
N THR A 32 11.78 1.06 11.45
CA THR A 32 11.22 1.10 10.10
C THR A 32 10.40 2.37 9.87
N ASP A 33 9.51 2.73 10.81
CA ASP A 33 8.70 3.95 10.75
C ASP A 33 9.58 5.21 10.69
N ALA A 34 10.62 5.27 11.52
CA ALA A 34 11.57 6.38 11.53
C ALA A 34 12.33 6.49 10.21
N THR A 35 12.72 5.37 9.61
CA THR A 35 13.35 5.32 8.29
C THR A 35 12.43 5.87 7.21
N LEU A 36 11.18 5.39 7.15
CA LEU A 36 10.21 5.87 6.16
C LEU A 36 9.89 7.36 6.37
N LYS A 37 9.72 7.81 7.60
CA LYS A 37 9.53 9.23 7.94
C LYS A 37 10.69 10.08 7.43
N ASN A 38 11.93 9.63 7.58
CA ASN A 38 13.12 10.34 7.09
C ASN A 38 13.13 10.43 5.56
N ILE A 39 12.72 9.40 4.84
CA ILE A 39 12.63 9.42 3.38
C ILE A 39 11.54 10.40 2.94
N PHE A 40 10.34 10.34 3.51
CA PHE A 40 9.24 11.24 3.15
C PHE A 40 9.55 12.70 3.48
N SER A 41 10.24 12.98 4.57
CA SER A 41 10.67 14.33 4.94
C SER A 41 11.94 14.82 4.22
N GLY A 42 12.54 13.98 3.35
CA GLY A 42 13.73 14.35 2.57
C GLY A 42 15.04 14.33 3.34
N LYS A 43 15.09 13.73 4.53
CA LYS A 43 16.31 13.54 5.32
C LYS A 43 17.11 12.32 4.91
N ASP A 44 16.48 11.40 4.23
CA ASP A 44 17.05 10.19 3.63
C ASP A 44 16.70 10.16 2.14
N ASN A 45 17.68 9.89 1.28
CA ASN A 45 17.52 9.93 -0.17
C ASN A 45 17.26 8.56 -0.78
N ARG A 46 17.16 7.48 0.00
CA ARG A 46 16.83 6.15 -0.52
C ARG A 46 15.44 6.13 -1.13
N LEU A 47 15.25 5.23 -2.08
CA LEU A 47 13.95 5.02 -2.74
C LEU A 47 13.13 4.01 -1.94
N ILE A 48 11.84 4.28 -1.75
CA ILE A 48 10.90 3.30 -1.19
C ILE A 48 10.37 2.41 -2.31
N LEU A 49 10.38 1.10 -2.08
CA LEU A 49 9.78 0.14 -2.99
C LEU A 49 8.66 -0.62 -2.27
N VAL A 50 7.41 -0.19 -2.49
CA VAL A 50 6.22 -0.90 -1.99
C VAL A 50 5.90 -2.03 -2.96
N ILE A 51 6.24 -3.28 -2.61
CA ILE A 51 6.23 -4.38 -3.55
C ILE A 51 5.66 -5.67 -2.95
N GLY A 52 4.78 -6.33 -3.69
CA GLY A 52 4.16 -7.59 -3.28
C GLY A 52 2.91 -7.93 -4.08
N PRO A 53 2.21 -9.03 -3.73
CA PRO A 53 1.06 -9.50 -4.47
C PRO A 53 -0.08 -8.48 -4.52
N CYS A 54 -0.90 -8.57 -5.55
CA CYS A 54 -2.11 -7.73 -5.68
C CYS A 54 -3.02 -7.89 -4.46
N SER A 55 -3.17 -9.13 -3.95
CA SER A 55 -3.85 -9.46 -2.70
C SER A 55 -3.10 -10.59 -2.00
N ALA A 56 -3.00 -10.53 -0.67
CA ALA A 56 -2.59 -11.67 0.13
C ALA A 56 -3.69 -12.73 0.08
N ASP A 57 -3.35 -13.93 -0.36
CA ASP A 57 -4.28 -15.06 -0.54
C ASP A 57 -3.92 -16.26 0.35
N ARG A 58 -2.63 -16.55 0.48
CA ARG A 58 -2.09 -17.70 1.24
C ARG A 58 -0.92 -17.25 2.11
N GLU A 59 -1.00 -17.56 3.40
CA GLU A 59 0.05 -17.18 4.37
C GLU A 59 1.42 -17.72 3.96
N ASP A 60 1.51 -19.02 3.61
CA ASP A 60 2.77 -19.69 3.25
C ASP A 60 3.45 -19.06 2.01
N ALA A 61 2.70 -18.78 0.97
CA ALA A 61 3.23 -18.20 -0.25
C ALA A 61 3.63 -16.72 -0.05
N VAL A 62 2.86 -15.97 0.73
CA VAL A 62 3.19 -14.57 1.07
C VAL A 62 4.49 -14.51 1.88
N LEU A 63 4.66 -15.36 2.89
CA LEU A 63 5.87 -15.41 3.71
C LEU A 63 7.10 -15.89 2.92
N ASP A 64 6.97 -16.88 2.03
CA ASP A 64 8.04 -17.27 1.11
C ASP A 64 8.48 -16.08 0.23
N TYR A 65 7.50 -15.38 -0.39
CA TYR A 65 7.79 -14.22 -1.22
C TYR A 65 8.54 -13.13 -0.42
N ILE A 66 8.09 -12.80 0.78
CA ILE A 66 8.72 -11.78 1.63
C ILE A 66 10.12 -12.20 2.08
N SER A 67 10.32 -13.48 2.37
CA SER A 67 11.64 -14.02 2.71
C SER A 67 12.64 -13.89 1.55
N ARG A 68 12.17 -14.01 0.31
CA ARG A 68 12.98 -13.71 -0.88
C ARG A 68 13.31 -12.24 -0.98
N LEU A 69 12.33 -11.35 -0.74
CA LEU A 69 12.57 -9.90 -0.69
C LEU A 69 13.61 -9.52 0.37
N ARG A 70 13.61 -10.18 1.54
CA ARG A 70 14.58 -9.89 2.60
C ARG A 70 16.02 -10.12 2.12
N ARG A 71 16.28 -11.22 1.41
CA ARG A 71 17.61 -11.51 0.85
C ARG A 71 18.09 -10.49 -0.18
N VAL A 72 17.14 -9.93 -0.95
CA VAL A 72 17.46 -8.86 -1.91
C VAL A 72 17.66 -7.52 -1.18
N GLN A 73 16.84 -7.21 -0.17
CA GLN A 73 16.96 -5.98 0.62
C GLN A 73 18.36 -5.80 1.20
N GLU A 74 18.99 -6.86 1.69
CA GLU A 74 20.35 -6.81 2.25
C GLU A 74 21.40 -6.34 1.25
N LYS A 75 21.17 -6.59 -0.04
CA LYS A 75 22.10 -6.21 -1.11
C LYS A 75 21.86 -4.80 -1.67
N VAL A 76 20.71 -4.19 -1.40
CA VAL A 76 20.31 -2.88 -1.96
C VAL A 76 19.94 -1.85 -0.89
N ILE A 77 20.21 -2.15 0.38
CA ILE A 77 19.78 -1.34 1.55
C ILE A 77 20.33 0.09 1.53
N ASP A 78 21.46 0.31 0.90
CA ASP A 78 22.10 1.62 0.73
C ASP A 78 21.35 2.54 -0.23
N LYS A 79 20.51 1.99 -1.11
CA LYS A 79 19.79 2.71 -2.17
C LYS A 79 18.27 2.60 -2.09
N ILE A 80 17.78 1.46 -1.61
CA ILE A 80 16.35 1.10 -1.61
C ILE A 80 15.91 0.62 -0.23
N VAL A 81 14.75 1.07 0.21
CA VAL A 81 14.02 0.52 1.35
C VAL A 81 12.79 -0.21 0.82
N ILE A 82 12.78 -1.54 0.94
CA ILE A 82 11.65 -2.37 0.55
C ILE A 82 10.61 -2.36 1.67
N VAL A 83 9.36 -2.10 1.30
CA VAL A 83 8.18 -2.23 2.14
C VAL A 83 7.29 -3.30 1.49
N PRO A 84 7.26 -4.53 2.02
CA PRO A 84 6.43 -5.58 1.43
C PRO A 84 4.96 -5.19 1.45
N ARG A 85 4.30 -5.36 0.33
CA ARG A 85 2.88 -5.14 0.16
C ARG A 85 2.13 -6.42 0.54
N ILE A 86 1.43 -6.41 1.67
CA ILE A 86 0.53 -7.48 2.11
C ILE A 86 -0.88 -6.90 2.16
N TYR A 87 -1.52 -6.77 1.00
CA TYR A 87 -2.87 -6.24 0.94
C TYR A 87 -3.87 -7.33 1.33
N THR A 88 -4.45 -7.18 2.51
CA THR A 88 -5.35 -8.16 3.12
C THR A 88 -6.81 -7.95 2.74
N ASN A 89 -7.09 -6.87 2.02
CA ASN A 89 -8.41 -6.50 1.51
C ASN A 89 -8.37 -6.32 -0.01
N LYS A 90 -9.47 -6.67 -0.68
CA LYS A 90 -9.65 -6.42 -2.11
C LYS A 90 -10.98 -5.74 -2.36
N PRO A 91 -10.98 -4.43 -2.74
CA PRO A 91 -12.23 -3.76 -3.09
C PRO A 91 -12.83 -4.36 -4.37
N ARG A 92 -14.12 -4.70 -4.32
CA ARG A 92 -14.87 -5.26 -5.45
C ARG A 92 -16.04 -4.34 -5.81
N THR A 93 -16.03 -3.80 -7.02
CA THR A 93 -17.04 -2.84 -7.48
C THR A 93 -18.43 -3.46 -7.54
N THR A 94 -18.55 -4.73 -7.95
CA THR A 94 -19.82 -5.46 -8.04
C THR A 94 -20.10 -6.31 -6.79
N GLY A 95 -19.14 -6.45 -5.88
CA GLY A 95 -19.23 -7.32 -4.72
C GLY A 95 -18.83 -8.77 -4.99
N ASP A 96 -18.54 -9.16 -6.24
CA ASP A 96 -18.20 -10.52 -6.62
C ASP A 96 -16.70 -10.83 -6.53
N GLY A 97 -16.37 -12.12 -6.33
CA GLY A 97 -15.00 -12.64 -6.30
C GLY A 97 -14.32 -12.51 -4.94
N TYR A 98 -13.06 -12.91 -4.87
CA TYR A 98 -12.25 -12.90 -3.64
C TYR A 98 -12.11 -11.49 -3.06
N LYS A 99 -12.54 -11.30 -1.81
CA LYS A 99 -12.59 -9.99 -1.12
C LYS A 99 -11.38 -9.72 -0.22
N GLY A 100 -10.39 -10.59 -0.25
CA GLY A 100 -9.18 -10.51 0.57
C GLY A 100 -9.24 -11.39 1.82
N MET A 101 -8.07 -11.58 2.43
CA MET A 101 -7.88 -12.47 3.59
C MET A 101 -8.74 -12.06 4.80
N LEU A 102 -9.05 -10.78 4.96
CA LEU A 102 -9.94 -10.32 6.03
C LEU A 102 -11.34 -10.95 5.94
N HIS A 103 -11.87 -11.12 4.75
CA HIS A 103 -13.18 -11.75 4.53
C HIS A 103 -13.07 -13.27 4.43
N GLN A 104 -12.06 -13.74 3.68
CA GLN A 104 -11.87 -15.12 3.27
C GLN A 104 -10.41 -15.53 3.50
N PRO A 105 -10.02 -15.86 4.76
CA PRO A 105 -8.66 -16.33 5.04
C PRO A 105 -8.30 -17.64 4.31
N ASP A 106 -9.31 -18.43 3.94
CA ASP A 106 -9.23 -19.48 2.93
C ASP A 106 -10.07 -19.04 1.73
N PRO A 107 -9.46 -18.80 0.56
CA PRO A 107 -10.17 -18.33 -0.64
C PRO A 107 -11.29 -19.28 -1.13
N ASN A 108 -11.25 -20.55 -0.73
CA ASN A 108 -12.23 -21.56 -1.12
C ASN A 108 -13.35 -21.78 -0.09
N ALA A 109 -13.28 -21.08 1.06
CA ALA A 109 -14.28 -21.18 2.12
C ALA A 109 -15.21 -19.96 2.15
N ASP A 110 -16.31 -20.09 2.90
CA ASP A 110 -17.24 -18.99 3.16
C ASP A 110 -16.57 -17.86 3.95
N GLU A 111 -17.12 -16.64 3.80
CA GLU A 111 -16.67 -15.44 4.52
C GLU A 111 -16.76 -15.62 6.04
N ASN A 112 -15.69 -15.28 6.75
CA ASN A 112 -15.61 -15.33 8.20
C ASN A 112 -14.72 -14.20 8.75
N MET A 113 -15.34 -13.06 9.09
CA MET A 113 -14.65 -11.87 9.57
C MET A 113 -13.80 -12.11 10.83
N LEU A 114 -14.24 -12.94 11.77
CA LEU A 114 -13.45 -13.24 12.98
C LEU A 114 -12.17 -13.99 12.64
N LYS A 115 -12.28 -15.04 11.83
CA LYS A 115 -11.08 -15.77 11.35
C LYS A 115 -10.19 -14.87 10.52
N GLY A 116 -10.78 -14.01 9.71
CA GLY A 116 -10.06 -13.03 8.89
C GLY A 116 -9.26 -12.04 9.73
N LEU A 117 -9.85 -11.40 10.73
CA LEU A 117 -9.16 -10.48 11.65
C LEU A 117 -7.94 -11.15 12.32
N ILE A 118 -8.09 -12.38 12.76
CA ILE A 118 -7.01 -13.16 13.37
C ILE A 118 -5.93 -13.47 12.32
N ALA A 119 -6.33 -13.93 11.14
CA ALA A 119 -5.40 -14.31 10.07
C ALA A 119 -4.52 -13.14 9.61
N ILE A 120 -5.13 -11.97 9.33
CA ILE A 120 -4.37 -10.80 8.88
C ILE A 120 -3.38 -10.30 9.93
N ARG A 121 -3.78 -10.26 11.21
CA ARG A 121 -2.88 -9.87 12.29
C ARG A 121 -1.71 -10.85 12.44
N LYS A 122 -2.00 -12.15 12.46
CA LYS A 122 -0.97 -13.20 12.54
C LYS A 122 0.01 -13.13 11.37
N LEU A 123 -0.50 -12.93 10.15
CA LEU A 123 0.35 -12.80 8.96
C LEU A 123 1.33 -11.63 9.07
N HIS A 124 0.85 -10.44 9.49
CA HIS A 124 1.73 -9.28 9.66
C HIS A 124 2.76 -9.45 10.78
N ILE A 125 2.35 -10.07 11.92
CA ILE A 125 3.29 -10.40 13.02
C ILE A 125 4.34 -11.40 12.54
N LYS A 126 3.95 -12.46 11.82
CA LYS A 126 4.89 -13.45 11.25
C LYS A 126 5.85 -12.81 10.25
N ALA A 127 5.34 -11.97 9.34
CA ALA A 127 6.18 -11.25 8.40
C ALA A 127 7.27 -10.45 9.12
N LEU A 128 6.90 -9.69 10.16
CA LEU A 128 7.83 -8.90 10.96
C LEU A 128 8.82 -9.81 11.71
N ASN A 129 8.35 -10.88 12.35
CA ASN A 129 9.17 -11.79 13.14
C ASN A 129 10.17 -12.59 12.29
N GLU A 130 9.73 -13.13 11.15
CA GLU A 130 10.54 -14.03 10.33
C GLU A 130 11.49 -13.29 9.40
N THR A 131 11.15 -12.05 9.01
CA THR A 131 11.90 -11.30 7.99
C THR A 131 12.37 -9.92 8.44
N GLY A 132 11.90 -9.43 9.56
CA GLY A 132 12.15 -8.07 10.02
C GLY A 132 11.42 -6.98 9.21
N PHE A 133 10.52 -7.34 8.30
CA PHE A 133 9.74 -6.34 7.56
C PHE A 133 8.44 -5.96 8.28
N SER A 134 8.30 -4.67 8.62
CA SER A 134 6.99 -4.08 8.84
C SER A 134 6.42 -3.66 7.49
N CYS A 135 5.21 -4.10 7.19
CA CYS A 135 4.67 -4.15 5.82
C CYS A 135 3.67 -3.03 5.53
N ALA A 136 3.20 -3.00 4.29
CA ALA A 136 2.12 -2.12 3.82
C ALA A 136 0.81 -2.89 3.67
N ASP A 137 -0.33 -2.25 4.01
CA ASP A 137 -1.67 -2.74 3.67
C ASP A 137 -2.54 -1.63 3.08
N GLU A 138 -3.63 -1.99 2.39
CA GLU A 138 -4.63 -1.05 1.91
C GLU A 138 -5.75 -0.89 2.95
N MET A 139 -5.98 0.32 3.42
CA MET A 139 -7.06 0.65 4.33
C MET A 139 -8.38 0.70 3.57
N LEU A 140 -9.02 -0.47 3.36
CA LEU A 140 -10.34 -0.54 2.75
C LEU A 140 -11.43 -0.20 3.77
N TYR A 141 -11.25 -0.66 5.00
CA TYR A 141 -12.15 -0.39 6.13
C TYR A 141 -11.38 0.32 7.24
N PRO A 142 -11.60 1.64 7.44
CA PRO A 142 -10.85 2.41 8.44
C PRO A 142 -10.88 1.81 9.84
N GLU A 143 -12.02 1.32 10.31
CA GLU A 143 -12.12 0.71 11.64
C GLU A 143 -11.27 -0.55 11.80
N ASN A 144 -11.13 -1.35 10.73
CA ASN A 144 -10.34 -2.58 10.78
C ASN A 144 -8.82 -2.32 10.78
N HIS A 145 -8.39 -1.15 10.33
CA HIS A 145 -6.99 -0.74 10.38
C HIS A 145 -6.45 -0.74 11.83
N LEU A 146 -7.28 -0.45 12.83
CA LEU A 146 -6.86 -0.45 14.23
C LEU A 146 -6.25 -1.80 14.68
N TYR A 147 -6.75 -2.91 14.15
CA TYR A 147 -6.25 -4.26 14.48
C TYR A 147 -4.82 -4.52 13.98
N LEU A 148 -4.33 -3.68 13.06
CA LEU A 148 -3.00 -3.75 12.46
C LEU A 148 -2.12 -2.52 12.75
N SER A 149 -2.63 -1.54 13.50
CA SER A 149 -1.97 -0.23 13.68
C SER A 149 -0.57 -0.30 14.30
N ASP A 150 -0.29 -1.32 15.10
CA ASP A 150 0.99 -1.58 15.76
C ASP A 150 1.96 -2.46 14.96
N VAL A 151 1.56 -2.93 13.76
CA VAL A 151 2.38 -3.82 12.92
C VAL A 151 2.64 -3.29 11.51
N LEU A 152 1.89 -2.27 11.06
CA LEU A 152 2.06 -1.66 9.74
C LEU A 152 2.96 -0.43 9.80
N SER A 153 3.81 -0.26 8.78
CA SER A 153 4.63 0.95 8.60
C SER A 153 4.23 1.79 7.38
N TYR A 154 3.28 1.33 6.59
CA TYR A 154 2.76 2.06 5.44
C TYR A 154 1.29 1.69 5.20
N VAL A 155 0.48 2.67 4.84
CA VAL A 155 -0.93 2.48 4.50
C VAL A 155 -1.23 3.11 3.15
N ALA A 156 -2.01 2.42 2.31
CA ALA A 156 -2.57 3.01 1.10
C ALA A 156 -4.08 3.21 1.25
N VAL A 157 -4.59 4.33 0.76
CA VAL A 157 -6.02 4.57 0.55
C VAL A 157 -6.34 4.37 -0.93
N GLY A 158 -7.20 3.42 -1.23
CA GLY A 158 -7.53 2.99 -2.58
C GLY A 158 -8.26 4.05 -3.40
N ALA A 159 -8.20 3.92 -4.72
CA ALA A 159 -8.82 4.85 -5.67
C ALA A 159 -10.34 4.99 -5.54
N ARG A 160 -11.03 3.98 -4.99
CA ARG A 160 -12.48 4.03 -4.72
C ARG A 160 -12.83 4.59 -3.35
N SER A 161 -11.83 4.69 -2.45
CA SER A 161 -11.99 5.13 -1.06
C SER A 161 -11.48 6.55 -0.81
N VAL A 162 -10.65 7.08 -1.69
CA VAL A 162 -9.96 8.38 -1.51
C VAL A 162 -10.91 9.58 -1.37
N GLU A 163 -12.12 9.48 -1.90
CA GLU A 163 -13.16 10.52 -1.76
C GLU A 163 -13.93 10.43 -0.43
N ASN A 164 -13.88 9.27 0.22
CA ASN A 164 -14.63 9.02 1.44
C ASN A 164 -14.06 9.80 2.63
N GLN A 165 -14.92 10.57 3.31
CA GLN A 165 -14.51 11.41 4.43
C GLN A 165 -13.88 10.62 5.58
N PHE A 166 -14.44 9.46 5.92
CA PHE A 166 -13.94 8.66 7.03
C PHE A 166 -12.51 8.15 6.80
N HIS A 167 -12.14 7.79 5.56
CA HIS A 167 -10.76 7.43 5.22
C HIS A 167 -9.80 8.61 5.40
N ARG A 168 -10.20 9.82 4.98
CA ARG A 168 -9.39 11.04 5.12
C ARG A 168 -9.16 11.39 6.58
N LEU A 169 -10.22 11.33 7.41
CA LEU A 169 -10.15 11.60 8.84
C LEU A 169 -9.31 10.56 9.56
N THR A 170 -9.48 9.27 9.25
CA THR A 170 -8.63 8.21 9.82
C THR A 170 -7.18 8.41 9.45
N ALA A 171 -6.87 8.72 8.18
CA ALA A 171 -5.50 8.99 7.74
C ALA A 171 -4.85 10.15 8.50
N SER A 172 -5.62 11.17 8.93
CA SER A 172 -5.12 12.30 9.71
C SER A 172 -4.67 11.92 11.13
N GLY A 173 -5.13 10.77 11.62
CA GLY A 173 -4.78 10.25 12.95
C GLY A 173 -3.63 9.23 12.94
N LEU A 174 -3.09 8.89 11.76
CA LEU A 174 -1.97 7.94 11.67
C LEU A 174 -0.63 8.68 11.75
N ASP A 175 0.36 8.04 12.38
CA ASP A 175 1.73 8.56 12.56
C ASP A 175 2.74 7.91 11.60
N ILE A 176 2.24 7.14 10.62
CA ILE A 176 3.00 6.47 9.55
C ILE A 176 2.62 7.04 8.18
N PRO A 177 3.42 6.83 7.12
CA PRO A 177 3.10 7.26 5.77
C PRO A 177 1.77 6.71 5.26
N VAL A 178 0.91 7.60 4.73
CA VAL A 178 -0.37 7.25 4.11
C VAL A 178 -0.41 7.74 2.67
N GLY A 179 -0.45 6.81 1.72
CA GLY A 179 -0.54 7.11 0.30
C GLY A 179 -1.99 7.22 -0.17
N MET A 180 -2.36 8.39 -0.70
CA MET A 180 -3.67 8.65 -1.30
C MET A 180 -3.61 8.38 -2.81
N LYS A 181 -4.26 7.29 -3.27
CA LYS A 181 -4.35 7.01 -4.71
C LYS A 181 -5.23 8.05 -5.40
N ASN A 182 -4.84 8.52 -6.58
CA ASN A 182 -5.80 9.27 -7.38
C ASN A 182 -7.03 8.40 -7.69
N PRO A 183 -8.25 9.00 -7.75
CA PRO A 183 -9.47 8.26 -8.06
C PRO A 183 -9.41 7.62 -9.44
N THR A 184 -10.29 6.66 -9.71
CA THR A 184 -10.35 5.97 -11.00
C THR A 184 -10.63 6.91 -12.17
N SER A 185 -11.31 8.03 -11.95
CA SER A 185 -11.53 9.12 -12.90
C SER A 185 -10.26 9.86 -13.31
N GLY A 186 -9.18 9.78 -12.50
CA GLY A 186 -7.95 10.52 -12.73
C GLY A 186 -7.94 11.97 -12.21
N ASP A 187 -8.97 12.40 -11.49
CA ASP A 187 -9.03 13.77 -10.95
C ASP A 187 -7.99 13.97 -9.83
N LEU A 188 -6.91 14.65 -10.17
CA LEU A 188 -5.83 14.97 -9.23
C LEU A 188 -6.27 15.97 -8.14
N SER A 189 -7.31 16.78 -8.38
CA SER A 189 -7.81 17.72 -7.36
C SER A 189 -8.43 16.97 -6.18
N VAL A 190 -9.14 15.90 -6.45
CA VAL A 190 -9.69 14.99 -5.42
C VAL A 190 -8.57 14.38 -4.57
N MET A 191 -7.51 13.88 -5.21
CA MET A 191 -6.34 13.34 -4.50
C MET A 191 -5.66 14.41 -3.63
N MET A 192 -5.41 15.60 -4.18
CA MET A 192 -4.78 16.69 -3.44
C MET A 192 -5.63 17.16 -2.25
N ASN A 193 -6.96 17.22 -2.41
CA ASN A 193 -7.89 17.53 -1.33
C ASN A 193 -7.88 16.43 -0.25
N SER A 194 -7.71 15.17 -0.63
CA SER A 194 -7.59 14.05 0.32
C SER A 194 -6.31 14.14 1.14
N ILE A 195 -5.18 14.47 0.50
CA ILE A 195 -3.91 14.71 1.19
C ILE A 195 -4.05 15.90 2.14
N ARG A 196 -4.67 17.01 1.69
CA ARG A 196 -4.91 18.19 2.53
C ARG A 196 -5.74 17.84 3.76
N ALA A 197 -6.84 17.12 3.59
CA ALA A 197 -7.69 16.69 4.70
C ALA A 197 -6.90 15.78 5.68
N ALA A 198 -6.09 14.85 5.16
CA ALA A 198 -5.28 13.98 6.01
C ALA A 198 -4.14 14.73 6.74
N GLN A 199 -3.64 15.84 6.22
CA GLN A 199 -2.61 16.66 6.89
C GLN A 199 -3.18 17.62 7.95
N HIS A 200 -4.51 17.80 8.02
CA HIS A 200 -5.16 18.69 8.99
C HIS A 200 -5.67 17.92 10.20
N PRO A 201 -5.71 18.54 11.41
CA PRO A 201 -6.35 17.97 12.59
C PRO A 201 -7.87 17.95 12.44
N HIS A 202 -8.52 16.95 13.03
CA HIS A 202 -9.98 16.78 13.01
C HIS A 202 -10.50 16.20 14.32
N THR A 203 -11.77 16.51 14.63
CA THR A 203 -12.57 15.82 15.66
C THR A 203 -13.62 14.98 14.97
N PHE A 204 -13.69 13.68 15.29
CA PHE A 204 -14.65 12.76 14.65
C PHE A 204 -14.95 11.54 15.52
N VAL A 205 -15.96 10.76 15.13
CA VAL A 205 -16.30 9.49 15.80
C VAL A 205 -15.50 8.35 15.19
N TYR A 206 -14.77 7.60 16.03
CA TYR A 206 -13.96 6.45 15.63
C TYR A 206 -14.15 5.30 16.62
N SER A 207 -14.67 4.16 16.15
CA SER A 207 -14.92 2.96 16.98
C SER A 207 -15.68 3.26 18.28
N GLY A 208 -16.72 4.13 18.21
CA GLY A 208 -17.55 4.51 19.36
C GLY A 208 -16.93 5.57 20.28
N TRP A 209 -15.81 6.18 19.91
CA TRP A 209 -15.16 7.26 20.64
C TRP A 209 -15.21 8.57 19.86
N GLU A 210 -15.35 9.70 20.55
CA GLU A 210 -14.97 11.00 20.03
C GLU A 210 -13.44 11.10 20.10
N VAL A 211 -12.78 11.31 18.96
CA VAL A 211 -11.32 11.37 18.86
C VAL A 211 -10.88 12.68 18.22
N ASN A 212 -9.70 13.14 18.61
CA ASN A 212 -8.98 14.25 17.98
C ASN A 212 -7.74 13.70 17.25
N SER A 213 -7.61 13.97 15.96
CA SER A 213 -6.38 13.72 15.22
C SER A 213 -5.49 14.97 15.18
N ALA A 214 -4.18 14.77 15.03
CA ALA A 214 -3.20 15.85 14.95
C ALA A 214 -2.91 16.31 13.51
N GLY A 215 -3.38 15.59 12.52
CA GLY A 215 -2.95 15.70 11.14
C GLY A 215 -1.70 14.85 10.86
N ASN A 216 -1.60 14.31 9.65
CA ASN A 216 -0.51 13.44 9.22
C ASN A 216 0.28 14.09 8.08
N THR A 217 1.39 14.72 8.39
CA THR A 217 2.27 15.39 7.41
C THR A 217 2.98 14.42 6.45
N LEU A 218 2.86 13.10 6.66
CA LEU A 218 3.39 12.07 5.78
C LEU A 218 2.33 11.55 4.78
N ALA A 219 1.12 12.11 4.78
CA ALA A 219 0.11 11.83 3.76
C ALA A 219 0.59 12.37 2.40
N HIS A 220 0.57 11.52 1.38
CA HIS A 220 1.19 11.79 0.07
C HIS A 220 0.42 11.19 -1.09
N ALA A 221 0.80 11.53 -2.32
CA ALA A 221 0.17 11.06 -3.54
C ALA A 221 0.61 9.64 -3.93
N ILE A 222 -0.34 8.85 -4.49
CA ILE A 222 -0.03 7.65 -5.29
C ILE A 222 -0.65 7.84 -6.67
N LEU A 223 0.18 7.88 -7.71
CA LEU A 223 -0.27 7.93 -9.10
C LEU A 223 -0.46 6.51 -9.63
N ARG A 224 -1.70 6.17 -10.04
CA ARG A 224 -2.07 4.82 -10.50
C ARG A 224 -2.69 4.79 -11.89
N GLY A 225 -2.65 5.93 -12.64
CA GLY A 225 -3.39 6.11 -13.88
C GLY A 225 -4.88 6.28 -13.66
N SER A 226 -5.62 6.39 -14.75
CA SER A 226 -7.06 6.58 -14.76
C SER A 226 -7.73 5.72 -15.83
N VAL A 227 -9.05 5.74 -15.83
CA VAL A 227 -9.88 5.11 -16.88
C VAL A 227 -10.80 6.19 -17.44
N ASP A 228 -10.76 6.40 -18.74
CA ASP A 228 -11.63 7.37 -19.41
C ASP A 228 -13.08 6.88 -19.51
N LYS A 229 -13.96 7.73 -20.07
CA LYS A 229 -15.38 7.41 -20.27
C LYS A 229 -15.64 6.23 -21.22
N ASN A 230 -14.64 5.83 -22.01
CA ASN A 230 -14.70 4.70 -22.94
C ASN A 230 -14.10 3.42 -22.36
N GLY A 231 -13.64 3.45 -21.08
CA GLY A 231 -12.99 2.32 -20.42
C GLY A 231 -11.50 2.16 -20.78
N GLN A 232 -10.88 3.14 -21.46
CA GLN A 232 -9.47 3.09 -21.82
C GLN A 232 -8.61 3.51 -20.64
N ALA A 233 -7.53 2.77 -20.41
CA ALA A 233 -6.53 3.13 -19.41
C ALA A 233 -5.69 4.31 -19.89
N ILE A 234 -5.57 5.34 -19.04
CA ILE A 234 -4.75 6.54 -19.28
C ILE A 234 -3.68 6.57 -18.20
N PRO A 235 -2.39 6.44 -18.55
CA PRO A 235 -1.29 6.54 -17.61
C PRO A 235 -1.14 7.97 -17.08
N ASN A 236 -0.49 8.13 -15.91
CA ASN A 236 -0.17 9.42 -15.32
C ASN A 236 1.20 9.41 -14.61
N TYR A 237 2.19 8.72 -15.19
CA TYR A 237 3.55 8.58 -14.68
C TYR A 237 4.61 9.23 -15.57
N HIS A 238 4.25 9.76 -16.73
CA HIS A 238 5.18 10.41 -17.65
C HIS A 238 5.77 11.68 -17.04
N TYR A 239 6.86 12.15 -17.60
CA TYR A 239 7.56 13.33 -17.10
C TYR A 239 6.62 14.54 -16.91
N GLU A 240 5.75 14.79 -17.89
CA GLU A 240 4.78 15.90 -17.87
C GLU A 240 3.75 15.76 -16.74
N ASP A 241 3.32 14.53 -16.44
CA ASP A 241 2.41 14.25 -15.33
C ASP A 241 3.09 14.53 -13.99
N LEU A 242 4.36 14.13 -13.85
CA LEU A 242 5.16 14.38 -12.65
C LEU A 242 5.43 15.87 -12.46
N ILE A 243 5.72 16.62 -13.52
CA ILE A 243 5.86 18.09 -13.47
C ILE A 243 4.54 18.73 -13.04
N LYS A 244 3.41 18.32 -13.64
CA LYS A 244 2.08 18.80 -13.25
C LYS A 244 1.79 18.56 -11.76
N LEU A 245 2.18 17.41 -11.24
CA LEU A 245 2.01 17.11 -9.81
C LEU A 245 2.93 17.99 -8.94
N CYS A 246 4.17 18.27 -9.36
CA CYS A 246 5.05 19.23 -8.68
C CYS A 246 4.37 20.60 -8.57
N ASP A 247 3.78 21.11 -9.66
CA ASP A 247 3.08 22.40 -9.69
C ASP A 247 1.85 22.42 -8.76
N LEU A 248 1.11 21.31 -8.70
CA LEU A 248 -0.02 21.17 -7.77
C LEU A 248 0.43 21.23 -6.31
N TYR A 249 1.52 20.53 -5.97
CA TYR A 249 2.09 20.59 -4.62
C TYR A 249 2.62 22.00 -4.30
N ALA A 250 3.32 22.65 -5.21
CA ALA A 250 3.84 24.01 -5.00
C ALA A 250 2.72 25.03 -4.68
N LYS A 251 1.54 24.86 -5.27
CA LYS A 251 0.36 25.72 -5.05
C LYS A 251 -0.47 25.30 -3.82
N SER A 252 -0.26 24.11 -3.28
CA SER A 252 -1.13 23.55 -2.25
C SER A 252 -0.78 23.98 -0.83
N GLY A 253 0.47 24.35 -0.55
CA GLY A 253 0.99 24.60 0.80
C GLY A 253 1.07 23.37 1.68
N LEU A 254 1.03 22.15 1.08
CA LEU A 254 1.14 20.87 1.80
C LEU A 254 2.56 20.61 2.24
N GLU A 255 2.71 19.95 3.38
CA GLU A 255 4.01 19.53 3.89
C GLU A 255 4.52 18.28 3.16
N ASN A 256 5.84 18.09 3.12
CA ASN A 256 6.52 16.91 2.57
C ASN A 256 5.98 16.49 1.19
N PRO A 257 6.04 17.32 0.14
CA PRO A 257 5.61 16.94 -1.21
C PRO A 257 6.22 15.61 -1.64
N ALA A 258 5.39 14.58 -1.85
CA ALA A 258 5.86 13.24 -2.12
C ALA A 258 4.90 12.47 -3.03
N VAL A 259 5.45 11.60 -3.85
CA VAL A 259 4.67 10.67 -4.68
C VAL A 259 5.30 9.29 -4.71
N ILE A 260 4.46 8.29 -4.61
CA ILE A 260 4.75 6.90 -4.99
C ILE A 260 4.07 6.65 -6.35
N VAL A 261 4.79 6.11 -7.32
CA VAL A 261 4.20 5.78 -8.63
C VAL A 261 3.87 4.30 -8.66
N ASP A 262 2.58 4.01 -8.81
CA ASP A 262 2.06 2.65 -8.99
C ASP A 262 2.29 2.25 -10.46
N THR A 263 3.15 1.28 -10.68
CA THR A 263 3.59 0.85 -12.02
C THR A 263 2.61 -0.10 -12.70
N ASN A 264 1.59 -0.58 -11.99
CA ASN A 264 0.53 -1.44 -12.53
C ASN A 264 -0.78 -0.65 -12.75
N HIS A 265 -1.93 -1.25 -12.50
CA HIS A 265 -3.27 -0.68 -12.67
C HIS A 265 -3.45 -0.02 -14.05
N SER A 266 -3.93 1.24 -14.08
CA SER A 266 -4.12 1.94 -15.37
C SER A 266 -2.83 2.47 -15.97
N ASN A 267 -1.76 2.60 -15.19
CA ASN A 267 -0.44 3.00 -15.70
C ASN A 267 0.15 1.95 -16.66
N SER A 268 -0.13 0.67 -16.43
CA SER A 268 0.27 -0.43 -17.33
C SER A 268 -0.88 -0.98 -18.18
N ALA A 269 -2.08 -0.39 -18.08
CA ALA A 269 -3.32 -1.00 -18.59
C ALA A 269 -3.51 -2.45 -18.07
N LYS A 270 -3.08 -2.71 -16.82
CA LYS A 270 -3.05 -4.03 -16.17
C LYS A 270 -2.18 -5.10 -16.85
N LYS A 271 -1.24 -4.68 -17.70
CA LYS A 271 -0.22 -5.55 -18.28
C LYS A 271 0.96 -5.62 -17.31
N PHE A 272 1.03 -6.67 -16.52
CA PHE A 272 2.02 -6.79 -15.43
C PHE A 272 3.47 -6.75 -15.92
N ASP A 273 3.73 -7.20 -17.14
CA ASP A 273 5.03 -7.21 -17.81
C ASP A 273 5.53 -5.81 -18.23
N GLU A 274 4.66 -4.79 -18.26
CA GLU A 274 5.02 -3.40 -18.49
C GLU A 274 5.64 -2.70 -17.25
N GLN A 275 5.44 -3.23 -16.06
CA GLN A 275 5.90 -2.62 -14.82
C GLN A 275 7.41 -2.31 -14.81
N PRO A 276 8.31 -3.19 -15.31
CA PRO A 276 9.73 -2.89 -15.37
C PRO A 276 10.09 -1.69 -16.26
N ARG A 277 9.41 -1.55 -17.40
CA ARG A 277 9.62 -0.41 -18.30
C ARG A 277 9.17 0.89 -17.63
N ILE A 278 7.97 0.87 -17.02
CA ILE A 278 7.40 2.04 -16.35
C ILE A 278 8.29 2.48 -15.18
N ALA A 279 8.77 1.54 -14.37
CA ALA A 279 9.67 1.84 -13.26
C ALA A 279 10.94 2.57 -13.75
N LYS A 280 11.56 2.08 -14.83
CA LYS A 280 12.76 2.70 -15.42
C LYS A 280 12.47 4.09 -15.99
N GLU A 281 11.33 4.29 -16.63
CA GLU A 281 10.90 5.59 -17.19
C GLU A 281 10.70 6.64 -16.08
N VAL A 282 10.02 6.25 -14.99
CA VAL A 282 9.86 7.15 -13.83
C VAL A 282 11.19 7.56 -13.24
N LEU A 283 12.11 6.60 -13.02
CA LEU A 283 13.43 6.89 -12.48
C LEU A 283 14.27 7.75 -13.44
N HIS A 284 14.15 7.52 -14.75
CA HIS A 284 14.79 8.37 -15.75
C HIS A 284 14.28 9.81 -15.66
N SER A 285 12.97 10.00 -15.52
CA SER A 285 12.34 11.33 -15.38
C SER A 285 12.86 12.10 -14.15
N THR A 286 13.22 11.43 -13.06
CA THR A 286 13.76 12.08 -11.86
C THR A 286 15.09 12.82 -12.12
N ARG A 287 15.82 12.47 -13.17
CA ARG A 287 17.13 13.06 -13.51
C ARG A 287 17.02 14.39 -14.22
N TYR A 288 15.88 14.68 -14.87
CA TYR A 288 15.68 15.90 -15.66
C TYR A 288 15.14 17.09 -14.86
N SER A 289 14.53 16.83 -13.70
CA SER A 289 13.98 17.88 -12.85
C SER A 289 14.32 17.62 -11.38
N LYS A 290 14.99 18.60 -10.74
CA LYS A 290 15.25 18.53 -9.28
C LYS A 290 13.95 18.44 -8.47
N GLY A 291 12.86 19.10 -8.93
CA GLY A 291 11.54 19.03 -8.29
C GLY A 291 11.00 17.61 -8.32
N VAL A 292 10.96 16.99 -9.51
CA VAL A 292 10.52 15.61 -9.69
C VAL A 292 11.41 14.64 -8.87
N GLY A 293 12.73 14.80 -8.94
CA GLY A 293 13.67 13.96 -8.20
C GLY A 293 13.52 14.02 -6.68
N LYS A 294 13.11 15.18 -6.13
CA LYS A 294 12.82 15.34 -4.71
C LYS A 294 11.45 14.78 -4.33
N MET A 295 10.45 14.93 -5.20
CA MET A 295 9.08 14.55 -4.96
C MET A 295 8.86 13.03 -5.11
N VAL A 296 9.48 12.36 -6.09
CA VAL A 296 9.36 10.91 -6.29
C VAL A 296 10.11 10.18 -5.18
N LYS A 297 9.37 9.65 -4.21
CA LYS A 297 9.90 8.92 -3.05
C LYS A 297 9.95 7.43 -3.27
N GLY A 298 9.23 6.90 -4.25
CA GLY A 298 9.21 5.47 -4.48
C GLY A 298 8.31 5.00 -5.60
N LEU A 299 8.29 3.69 -5.74
CA LEU A 299 7.47 2.95 -6.69
C LEU A 299 6.59 1.95 -5.95
N MET A 300 5.42 1.63 -6.53
CA MET A 300 4.57 0.54 -6.07
C MET A 300 4.47 -0.50 -7.19
N ILE A 301 4.79 -1.75 -6.89
CA ILE A 301 4.89 -2.84 -7.86
C ILE A 301 4.04 -4.01 -7.42
N GLU A 302 3.20 -4.53 -8.31
CA GLU A 302 2.46 -5.77 -8.09
C GLU A 302 3.29 -6.96 -8.56
N SER A 303 3.78 -7.73 -7.61
CA SER A 303 4.69 -8.85 -7.82
C SER A 303 4.38 -10.01 -6.88
N TYR A 304 4.56 -11.23 -7.37
CA TYR A 304 4.42 -12.45 -6.56
C TYR A 304 5.49 -13.48 -6.99
N ILE A 305 5.28 -14.77 -6.67
CA ILE A 305 6.25 -15.82 -7.01
C ILE A 305 6.16 -16.15 -8.49
N GLU A 306 4.95 -16.34 -9.03
CA GLU A 306 4.69 -16.69 -10.42
C GLU A 306 4.11 -15.54 -11.23
N ASP A 307 4.44 -15.49 -12.51
CA ASP A 307 3.91 -14.50 -13.46
C ASP A 307 2.40 -14.63 -13.66
N GLY A 308 1.74 -13.48 -13.76
CA GLY A 308 0.33 -13.39 -14.18
C GLY A 308 -0.67 -13.61 -13.06
N SER A 309 -1.81 -14.16 -13.41
CA SER A 309 -2.89 -14.47 -12.47
C SER A 309 -3.57 -15.80 -12.82
N GLN A 310 -4.38 -16.30 -11.89
CA GLN A 310 -5.19 -17.51 -12.03
C GLN A 310 -6.58 -17.26 -11.42
N PRO A 311 -7.58 -18.11 -11.69
CA PRO A 311 -8.87 -18.07 -10.98
C PRO A 311 -8.70 -18.21 -9.46
N SER A 312 -9.70 -17.80 -8.67
CA SER A 312 -9.63 -17.86 -7.20
C SER A 312 -9.48 -19.27 -6.64
N ASP A 313 -9.93 -20.28 -7.37
CA ASP A 313 -9.76 -21.72 -7.07
C ASP A 313 -8.49 -22.33 -7.69
N GLY A 314 -7.65 -21.50 -8.30
CA GLY A 314 -6.39 -21.91 -8.93
C GLY A 314 -5.41 -22.51 -7.93
N LYS A 315 -4.62 -23.51 -8.37
CA LYS A 315 -3.74 -24.31 -7.50
C LYS A 315 -2.26 -24.03 -7.67
N ILE A 316 -1.88 -23.06 -8.52
CA ILE A 316 -0.49 -22.73 -8.75
C ILE A 316 0.01 -21.92 -7.55
N TYR A 317 0.98 -22.47 -6.82
CA TYR A 317 1.58 -21.83 -5.66
C TYR A 317 2.20 -20.47 -6.01
N GLY A 318 1.89 -19.44 -5.22
CA GLY A 318 2.46 -18.11 -5.42
C GLY A 318 2.06 -17.39 -6.72
N LYS A 319 0.94 -17.83 -7.35
CA LYS A 319 0.34 -17.13 -8.49
C LYS A 319 -0.89 -16.35 -8.03
N SER A 320 -0.96 -15.06 -8.40
CA SER A 320 -2.05 -14.17 -7.95
C SER A 320 -3.43 -14.70 -8.34
N ILE A 321 -4.38 -14.66 -7.41
CA ILE A 321 -5.81 -14.97 -7.65
C ILE A 321 -6.66 -13.70 -7.89
N THR A 322 -6.00 -12.57 -8.09
CA THR A 322 -6.63 -11.28 -8.39
C THR A 322 -5.98 -10.65 -9.63
N ASP A 323 -5.48 -9.41 -9.58
CA ASP A 323 -4.81 -8.83 -10.75
C ASP A 323 -3.45 -9.51 -11.00
N ALA A 324 -3.04 -9.59 -12.26
CA ALA A 324 -1.80 -10.25 -12.66
C ALA A 324 -0.55 -9.55 -12.07
N CYS A 325 0.39 -10.34 -11.57
CA CYS A 325 1.61 -9.90 -10.90
C CYS A 325 2.85 -10.28 -11.71
N LEU A 326 3.92 -9.52 -11.51
CA LEU A 326 5.26 -9.84 -11.99
C LEU A 326 5.83 -11.01 -11.17
N GLY A 327 6.35 -12.04 -11.81
CA GLY A 327 6.96 -13.20 -11.15
C GLY A 327 8.31 -12.89 -10.54
N TRP A 328 8.80 -13.80 -9.67
CA TRP A 328 9.99 -13.56 -8.84
C TRP A 328 11.27 -13.25 -9.64
N ASP A 329 11.59 -14.02 -10.65
CA ASP A 329 12.85 -13.85 -11.40
C ASP A 329 12.94 -12.47 -12.07
N LYS A 330 11.83 -11.99 -12.60
CA LYS A 330 11.73 -10.64 -13.18
C LYS A 330 11.77 -9.56 -12.09
N THR A 331 11.17 -9.84 -10.95
CA THR A 331 11.13 -8.95 -9.79
C THR A 331 12.51 -8.73 -9.20
N GLU A 332 13.26 -9.80 -8.94
CA GLU A 332 14.62 -9.70 -8.40
C GLU A 332 15.51 -8.88 -9.34
N ARG A 333 15.47 -9.18 -10.65
CA ARG A 333 16.20 -8.39 -11.65
C ARG A 333 15.79 -6.92 -11.64
N LEU A 334 14.48 -6.65 -11.58
CA LEU A 334 13.98 -5.28 -11.57
C LEU A 334 14.46 -4.50 -10.33
N ILE A 335 14.52 -5.12 -9.16
CA ILE A 335 15.01 -4.45 -7.94
C ILE A 335 16.49 -4.05 -8.12
N TYR A 336 17.34 -4.91 -8.70
CA TYR A 336 18.72 -4.55 -8.99
C TYR A 336 18.82 -3.45 -10.06
N ASP A 337 18.04 -3.54 -11.14
CA ASP A 337 17.99 -2.49 -12.17
C ASP A 337 17.60 -1.12 -11.56
N ILE A 338 16.64 -1.10 -10.63
CA ILE A 338 16.23 0.11 -9.90
C ILE A 338 17.39 0.63 -9.03
N ALA A 339 18.09 -0.26 -8.32
CA ALA A 339 19.23 0.12 -7.50
C ALA A 339 20.39 0.70 -8.34
N ASP A 340 20.63 0.18 -9.54
CA ASP A 340 21.66 0.71 -10.46
C ASP A 340 21.29 2.08 -11.03
N LEU A 341 20.00 2.40 -11.12
CA LEU A 341 19.52 3.68 -11.58
C LEU A 341 19.50 4.77 -10.48
N ARG A 342 19.71 4.38 -9.22
CA ARG A 342 19.78 5.28 -8.04
C ARG A 342 21.21 5.48 -7.62
#